data_f10162b87f825c74c87bd363b4c4120d
#
_entry.id   f10162b87f825c74c87bd363b4c4120d
#
_cell.length_a   1.000
_cell.length_b   1.000
_cell.length_c   1.000
_cell.angle_alpha   90.00
_cell.angle_beta   90.00
_cell.angle_gamma   90.00
#
_symmetry.space_group_name_H-M   'P 1'
#
loop_
_entity.id
_entity.type
_entity.pdbx_description
1 polymer ?
#
loop_
_entity_poly.entity_id
_entity_poly.type
_entity_poly.pdbx_seq_one_letter_code
_entity_poly.pdbx_strand_id
1 'polypeptide(L)'
;MAISYVLQRISLARDYLETVSNAGFQLIDLNMVEPFDGDGKAEYPSNIVFEKEGQLYAIRSDWTRSILNYMKTYDLKQDNFAYYGPMVRDHQSTYQAGVELVAPSASQMANTIELHLDFVEQMSQASFNMIVVNNEEILDKYIEKFAFGSEIKGYVIEKNLSALGHTIGKDHYFYQLMAKPVSEQFDLVKKDFGDTNEMAVIHLLKETLEKRNTKMVLDLSFRSPQKYYNGFYFQAFLQGNSKPIFSGGQYANGWFGIGLNLSKGGFL
;
A
#
# COMPACT_ATOMS: atom_id res chain seq x y z
N MET A 1 15.82 16.29 29.58
CA MET A 1 15.88 17.12 28.35
C MET A 1 15.11 16.37 27.27
N ALA A 2 14.10 17.00 26.66
CA ALA A 2 13.41 16.39 25.53
C ALA A 2 14.39 16.27 24.35
N ILE A 3 14.48 15.09 23.76
CA ILE A 3 15.27 14.86 22.55
C ILE A 3 14.64 15.69 21.42
N SER A 4 15.46 16.39 20.62
CA SER A 4 14.96 17.15 19.47
C SER A 4 14.20 16.22 18.51
N TYR A 5 13.05 16.67 18.00
CA TYR A 5 12.29 15.97 16.95
C TYR A 5 13.18 15.49 15.79
N VAL A 6 14.14 16.32 15.38
CA VAL A 6 15.09 15.94 14.30
C VAL A 6 15.93 14.74 14.68
N LEU A 7 16.46 14.71 15.92
CA LEU A 7 17.27 13.58 16.40
C LEU A 7 16.44 12.30 16.55
N GLN A 8 15.22 12.40 17.03
CA GLN A 8 14.29 11.26 17.12
C GLN A 8 14.03 10.66 15.75
N ARG A 9 13.71 11.50 14.76
CA ARG A 9 13.49 11.05 13.38
C ARG A 9 14.72 10.41 12.76
N ILE A 10 15.92 10.95 12.97
CA ILE A 10 17.16 10.40 12.46
C ILE A 10 17.45 9.04 13.12
N SER A 11 17.27 8.91 14.42
CA SER A 11 17.43 7.62 15.13
C SER A 11 16.46 6.59 14.59
N LEU A 12 15.18 6.93 14.46
CA LEU A 12 14.14 6.05 13.92
C LEU A 12 14.47 5.60 12.48
N ALA A 13 14.97 6.53 11.66
CA ALA A 13 15.39 6.21 10.29
C ALA A 13 16.58 5.24 10.26
N ARG A 14 17.59 5.43 11.12
CA ARG A 14 18.71 4.50 11.26
C ARG A 14 18.20 3.12 11.66
N ASP A 15 17.39 3.04 12.70
CA ASP A 15 16.88 1.77 13.23
C ASP A 15 16.03 1.03 12.18
N TYR A 16 15.26 1.78 11.37
CA TYR A 16 14.54 1.21 10.22
C TYR A 16 15.48 0.64 9.16
N LEU A 17 16.46 1.44 8.71
CA LEU A 17 17.40 1.01 7.67
C LEU A 17 18.25 -0.20 8.12
N GLU A 18 18.65 -0.26 9.39
CA GLU A 18 19.33 -1.43 9.97
C GLU A 18 18.40 -2.66 9.95
N THR A 19 17.13 -2.49 10.33
CA THR A 19 16.14 -3.58 10.34
C THR A 19 15.95 -4.18 8.95
N VAL A 20 15.70 -3.35 7.94
CA VAL A 20 15.46 -3.84 6.57
C VAL A 20 16.74 -4.36 5.91
N SER A 21 17.90 -3.77 6.21
CA SER A 21 19.20 -4.27 5.73
C SER A 21 19.51 -5.68 6.29
N ASN A 22 19.23 -5.91 7.58
CA ASN A 22 19.39 -7.22 8.22
C ASN A 22 18.40 -8.26 7.65
N ALA A 23 17.24 -7.82 7.13
CA ALA A 23 16.28 -8.66 6.42
C ALA A 23 16.67 -8.89 4.94
N GLY A 24 17.80 -8.39 4.48
CA GLY A 24 18.36 -8.64 3.15
C GLY A 24 17.93 -7.63 2.07
N PHE A 25 17.31 -6.50 2.45
CA PHE A 25 17.01 -5.43 1.49
C PHE A 25 18.26 -4.60 1.18
N GLN A 26 18.44 -4.27 -0.09
CA GLN A 26 19.49 -3.37 -0.52
C GLN A 26 19.07 -1.91 -0.30
N LEU A 27 19.90 -1.18 0.44
CA LEU A 27 19.64 0.24 0.67
C LEU A 27 19.93 1.03 -0.60
N ILE A 28 18.99 1.89 -0.98
CA ILE A 28 19.09 2.79 -2.13
C ILE A 28 18.94 4.24 -1.71
N ASP A 29 19.79 5.11 -2.23
CA ASP A 29 19.66 6.55 -2.10
C ASP A 29 19.55 7.18 -3.48
N LEU A 30 18.53 7.98 -3.71
CA LEU A 30 18.22 8.60 -4.99
C LEU A 30 18.17 10.13 -4.86
N ASN A 31 18.52 10.82 -5.94
CA ASN A 31 18.43 12.26 -6.01
C ASN A 31 16.99 12.75 -5.74
N MET A 32 16.88 13.84 -5.00
CA MET A 32 15.60 14.52 -4.73
C MET A 32 15.01 15.19 -5.99
N VAL A 33 15.88 15.57 -6.91
CA VAL A 33 15.53 16.18 -8.20
C VAL A 33 15.78 15.14 -9.29
N GLU A 34 14.76 14.85 -10.08
CA GLU A 34 14.74 13.82 -11.09
C GLU A 34 14.43 14.41 -12.46
N PRO A 35 14.99 13.86 -13.57
CA PRO A 35 14.52 14.17 -14.90
C PRO A 35 13.02 13.88 -15.02
N PHE A 36 12.29 14.75 -15.73
CA PHE A 36 10.85 14.62 -15.91
C PHE A 36 10.52 14.60 -17.42
N ASP A 37 9.99 13.47 -17.89
CA ASP A 37 9.68 13.24 -19.31
C ASP A 37 8.35 13.85 -19.80
N GLY A 38 7.58 14.45 -18.89
CA GLY A 38 6.34 15.14 -19.21
C GLY A 38 5.08 14.27 -19.23
N ASP A 39 5.22 12.96 -19.40
CA ASP A 39 4.07 12.06 -19.56
C ASP A 39 3.28 11.87 -18.25
N GLY A 40 3.91 12.10 -17.11
CA GLY A 40 3.29 11.92 -15.78
C GLY A 40 2.54 13.13 -15.21
N LYS A 41 2.39 14.25 -15.92
CA LYS A 41 1.70 15.44 -15.38
C LYS A 41 0.25 15.19 -14.98
N ALA A 42 -0.46 14.38 -15.77
CA ALA A 42 -1.86 14.04 -15.51
C ALA A 42 -2.03 13.03 -14.35
N GLU A 43 -1.01 12.20 -14.10
CA GLU A 43 -1.06 11.17 -13.07
C GLU A 43 -0.66 11.66 -11.69
N TYR A 44 0.15 12.75 -11.63
CA TYR A 44 0.72 13.28 -10.39
C TYR A 44 0.55 14.80 -10.29
N PRO A 45 -0.67 15.27 -10.02
CA PRO A 45 -0.96 16.71 -9.94
C PRO A 45 -0.19 17.43 -8.81
N SER A 46 0.33 16.69 -7.83
CA SER A 46 1.13 17.23 -6.71
C SER A 46 2.61 17.40 -7.02
N ASN A 47 3.08 17.05 -8.23
CA ASN A 47 4.48 17.21 -8.60
C ASN A 47 4.86 18.68 -8.76
N ILE A 48 5.97 19.07 -8.13
CA ILE A 48 6.65 20.33 -8.44
C ILE A 48 7.59 20.07 -9.61
N VAL A 49 7.30 20.68 -10.76
CA VAL A 49 8.08 20.55 -11.99
C VAL A 49 8.66 21.90 -12.34
N PHE A 50 9.92 21.93 -12.74
CA PHE A 50 10.62 23.14 -13.20
C PHE A 50 11.50 22.84 -14.41
N GLU A 51 11.84 23.88 -15.17
CA GLU A 51 12.74 23.80 -16.30
C GLU A 51 14.12 24.34 -15.92
N LYS A 52 15.15 23.67 -16.39
CA LYS A 52 16.53 24.16 -16.36
C LYS A 52 17.25 23.73 -17.64
N GLU A 53 17.82 24.71 -18.33
CA GLU A 53 18.63 24.49 -19.55
C GLU A 53 17.89 23.70 -20.64
N GLY A 54 16.58 23.96 -20.81
CA GLY A 54 15.74 23.29 -21.80
C GLY A 54 15.27 21.90 -21.40
N GLN A 55 15.58 21.44 -20.19
CA GLN A 55 15.13 20.15 -19.66
C GLN A 55 14.17 20.33 -18.51
N LEU A 56 13.16 19.44 -18.44
CA LEU A 56 12.21 19.39 -17.34
C LEU A 56 12.74 18.48 -16.21
N TYR A 57 12.53 18.96 -15.00
CA TYR A 57 12.86 18.24 -13.78
C TYR A 57 11.65 18.25 -12.84
N ALA A 58 11.56 17.23 -12.00
CA ALA A 58 10.58 17.16 -10.92
C ALA A 58 11.28 17.00 -9.58
N ILE A 59 10.67 17.55 -8.51
CA ILE A 59 11.02 17.22 -7.14
C ILE A 59 10.29 15.93 -6.79
N ARG A 60 10.99 14.94 -6.22
CA ARG A 60 10.43 13.64 -5.84
C ARG A 60 9.19 13.80 -4.99
N SER A 61 8.08 13.25 -5.47
CA SER A 61 6.80 13.20 -4.77
C SER A 61 6.37 11.78 -4.39
N ASP A 62 7.07 10.76 -4.95
CA ASP A 62 6.78 9.35 -4.75
C ASP A 62 8.05 8.51 -4.91
N TRP A 63 8.37 7.69 -3.90
CA TRP A 63 9.57 6.86 -3.90
C TRP A 63 9.47 5.69 -4.88
N THR A 64 8.33 5.04 -4.95
CA THR A 64 8.09 3.93 -5.88
C THR A 64 8.36 4.34 -7.31
N ARG A 65 7.85 5.51 -7.72
CA ARG A 65 8.09 6.07 -9.04
C ARG A 65 9.57 6.36 -9.29
N SER A 66 10.24 6.99 -8.31
CA SER A 66 11.66 7.31 -8.42
C SER A 66 12.50 6.04 -8.62
N ILE A 67 12.20 4.98 -7.87
CA ILE A 67 12.89 3.70 -7.98
C ILE A 67 12.64 3.05 -9.34
N LEU A 68 11.38 3.03 -9.81
CA LEU A 68 11.05 2.48 -11.13
C LEU A 68 11.77 3.21 -12.26
N ASN A 69 11.83 4.55 -12.20
CA ASN A 69 12.55 5.37 -13.19
C ASN A 69 14.05 5.08 -13.13
N TYR A 70 14.62 4.99 -11.93
CA TYR A 70 16.03 4.69 -11.72
C TYR A 70 16.41 3.31 -12.27
N MET A 71 15.61 2.28 -11.96
CA MET A 71 15.84 0.94 -12.48
C MET A 71 15.76 0.86 -14.00
N LYS A 72 14.77 1.53 -14.60
CA LYS A 72 14.62 1.61 -16.04
C LYS A 72 15.84 2.29 -16.70
N THR A 73 16.35 3.34 -16.06
CA THR A 73 17.47 4.12 -16.60
C THR A 73 18.80 3.36 -16.54
N TYR A 74 19.03 2.60 -15.48
CA TYR A 74 20.31 1.93 -15.21
C TYR A 74 20.28 0.41 -15.41
N ASP A 75 19.15 -0.16 -15.92
CA ASP A 75 18.98 -1.61 -16.17
C ASP A 75 19.40 -2.47 -14.96
N LEU A 76 18.97 -2.05 -13.76
CA LEU A 76 19.32 -2.78 -12.54
C LEU A 76 18.52 -4.07 -12.44
N LYS A 77 19.22 -5.16 -12.08
CA LYS A 77 18.66 -6.53 -11.94
C LYS A 77 18.45 -6.94 -10.49
N GLN A 78 18.22 -5.98 -9.61
CA GLN A 78 18.02 -6.27 -8.20
C GLN A 78 16.54 -6.48 -7.89
N ASP A 79 16.27 -7.32 -6.88
CA ASP A 79 14.93 -7.83 -6.62
C ASP A 79 14.23 -7.14 -5.43
N ASN A 80 14.99 -6.44 -4.56
CA ASN A 80 14.45 -5.82 -3.36
C ASN A 80 15.28 -4.63 -2.90
N PHE A 81 14.60 -3.53 -2.66
CA PHE A 81 15.20 -2.26 -2.25
C PHE A 81 14.56 -1.75 -0.97
N ALA A 82 15.33 -1.02 -0.18
CA ALA A 82 14.83 -0.24 0.92
C ALA A 82 15.37 1.19 0.85
N TYR A 83 14.55 2.14 1.29
CA TYR A 83 14.86 3.55 1.20
C TYR A 83 14.42 4.33 2.44
N TYR A 84 15.04 5.48 2.62
CA TYR A 84 14.58 6.53 3.51
C TYR A 84 14.95 7.88 2.92
N GLY A 85 14.04 8.83 2.97
CA GLY A 85 14.35 10.21 2.59
C GLY A 85 13.14 11.09 2.42
N PRO A 86 13.39 12.38 2.09
CA PRO A 86 12.33 13.35 1.89
C PRO A 86 11.57 13.11 0.59
N MET A 87 10.31 13.49 0.59
CA MET A 87 9.49 13.69 -0.58
C MET A 87 8.61 14.94 -0.40
N VAL A 88 8.16 15.54 -1.49
CA VAL A 88 7.31 16.74 -1.45
C VAL A 88 5.98 16.43 -2.14
N ARG A 89 4.89 16.60 -1.39
CA ARG A 89 3.51 16.52 -1.91
C ARG A 89 2.74 17.76 -1.43
N ASP A 90 1.95 18.34 -2.29
CA ASP A 90 1.10 19.48 -1.95
C ASP A 90 1.87 20.60 -1.19
N HIS A 91 3.08 20.90 -1.67
CA HIS A 91 4.00 21.89 -1.08
C HIS A 91 4.50 21.55 0.35
N GLN A 92 4.29 20.32 0.82
CA GLN A 92 4.77 19.86 2.12
C GLN A 92 5.87 18.82 1.97
N SER A 93 6.96 19.02 2.69
CA SER A 93 8.04 18.03 2.81
C SER A 93 7.68 17.02 3.90
N THR A 94 7.77 15.75 3.58
CA THR A 94 7.63 14.65 4.53
C THR A 94 8.79 13.67 4.37
N TYR A 95 9.09 12.90 5.40
CA TYR A 95 10.09 11.84 5.33
C TYR A 95 9.40 10.49 5.31
N GLN A 96 9.69 9.73 4.30
CA GLN A 96 9.18 8.38 4.10
C GLN A 96 10.32 7.37 4.12
N ALA A 97 10.09 6.26 4.79
CA ALA A 97 10.86 5.04 4.66
C ALA A 97 10.02 4.00 3.92
N GLY A 98 10.64 3.00 3.35
CA GLY A 98 9.89 1.95 2.67
C GLY A 98 10.76 0.90 2.01
N VAL A 99 10.09 -0.06 1.42
CA VAL A 99 10.69 -1.14 0.66
C VAL A 99 9.95 -1.36 -0.65
N GLU A 100 10.67 -1.87 -1.66
CA GLU A 100 10.13 -2.28 -2.95
C GLU A 100 10.68 -3.66 -3.31
N LEU A 101 9.81 -4.57 -3.72
CA LEU A 101 10.15 -5.93 -4.12
C LEU A 101 9.70 -6.17 -5.57
N VAL A 102 10.55 -6.83 -6.34
CA VAL A 102 10.27 -7.23 -7.73
C VAL A 102 9.61 -8.60 -7.74
N ALA A 103 8.37 -8.67 -8.23
CA ALA A 103 7.61 -9.91 -8.40
C ALA A 103 7.68 -10.89 -7.19
N PRO A 104 7.42 -10.43 -5.95
CA PRO A 104 7.52 -11.28 -4.77
C PRO A 104 6.41 -12.34 -4.75
N SER A 105 6.69 -13.48 -4.14
CA SER A 105 5.68 -14.46 -3.77
C SER A 105 4.74 -13.93 -2.68
N ALA A 106 3.59 -14.56 -2.50
CA ALA A 106 2.66 -14.22 -1.41
C ALA A 106 3.33 -14.30 -0.03
N SER A 107 4.21 -15.28 0.19
CA SER A 107 4.97 -15.41 1.44
C SER A 107 5.96 -14.26 1.65
N GLN A 108 6.65 -13.83 0.60
CA GLN A 108 7.56 -12.68 0.71
C GLN A 108 6.79 -11.38 1.02
N MET A 109 5.63 -11.16 0.40
CA MET A 109 4.76 -10.03 0.73
C MET A 109 4.29 -10.07 2.19
N ALA A 110 3.77 -11.21 2.65
CA ALA A 110 3.31 -11.38 4.02
C ALA A 110 4.43 -11.17 5.05
N ASN A 111 5.61 -11.77 4.84
CA ASN A 111 6.78 -11.62 5.70
C ASN A 111 7.27 -10.16 5.74
N THR A 112 7.21 -9.46 4.60
CA THR A 112 7.59 -8.04 4.53
C THR A 112 6.60 -7.17 5.30
N ILE A 113 5.30 -7.46 5.23
CA ILE A 113 4.30 -6.77 6.06
C ILE A 113 4.57 -7.05 7.54
N GLU A 114 4.82 -8.31 7.91
CA GLU A 114 5.13 -8.69 9.28
C GLU A 114 6.37 -7.98 9.85
N LEU A 115 7.44 -7.89 9.06
CA LEU A 115 8.64 -7.11 9.41
C LEU A 115 8.29 -5.65 9.78
N HIS A 116 7.40 -5.03 9.01
CA HIS A 116 6.96 -3.65 9.29
C HIS A 116 6.05 -3.55 10.52
N LEU A 117 5.21 -4.57 10.76
CA LEU A 117 4.42 -4.65 11.99
C LEU A 117 5.33 -4.71 13.21
N ASP A 118 6.33 -5.60 13.20
CA ASP A 118 7.30 -5.75 14.30
C ASP A 118 8.06 -4.45 14.55
N PHE A 119 8.58 -3.84 13.49
CA PHE A 119 9.31 -2.58 13.60
C PHE A 119 8.43 -1.48 14.21
N VAL A 120 7.21 -1.31 13.71
CA VAL A 120 6.31 -0.25 14.19
C VAL A 120 5.90 -0.47 15.64
N GLU A 121 5.52 -1.68 16.03
CA GLU A 121 5.16 -2.00 17.43
C GLU A 121 6.34 -1.78 18.38
N GLN A 122 7.54 -2.20 17.98
CA GLN A 122 8.75 -2.00 18.77
C GLN A 122 9.06 -0.50 18.98
N MET A 123 8.97 0.30 17.92
CA MET A 123 9.36 1.71 17.96
C MET A 123 8.28 2.60 18.58
N SER A 124 6.99 2.34 18.33
CA SER A 124 5.89 3.14 18.85
C SER A 124 5.39 2.70 20.22
N GLN A 125 5.75 1.49 20.66
CA GLN A 125 5.18 0.84 21.85
C GLN A 125 3.65 0.78 21.86
N ALA A 126 3.04 0.84 20.68
CA ALA A 126 1.61 0.80 20.46
C ALA A 126 1.22 -0.40 19.59
N SER A 127 0.09 -1.02 19.91
CA SER A 127 -0.44 -2.15 19.15
C SER A 127 -1.25 -1.67 17.94
N PHE A 128 -1.34 -2.51 16.91
CA PHE A 128 -2.23 -2.27 15.80
C PHE A 128 -3.70 -2.47 16.19
N ASN A 129 -4.55 -1.56 15.73
CA ASN A 129 -6.00 -1.68 15.87
C ASN A 129 -6.57 -2.60 14.79
N MET A 130 -6.21 -2.30 13.53
CA MET A 130 -6.68 -3.08 12.38
C MET A 130 -5.76 -2.93 11.18
N ILE A 131 -5.86 -3.91 10.29
CA ILE A 131 -5.34 -3.82 8.93
C ILE A 131 -6.50 -4.01 7.97
N VAL A 132 -6.71 -3.03 7.09
CA VAL A 132 -7.69 -3.10 6.01
C VAL A 132 -6.97 -3.60 4.77
N VAL A 133 -7.53 -4.61 4.13
CA VAL A 133 -6.97 -5.23 2.93
C VAL A 133 -8.00 -5.30 1.81
N ASN A 134 -7.53 -5.29 0.58
CA ASN A 134 -8.28 -5.71 -0.59
C ASN A 134 -7.32 -6.30 -1.64
N ASN A 135 -7.88 -7.07 -2.55
CA ASN A 135 -7.27 -7.41 -3.83
C ASN A 135 -8.30 -7.10 -4.92
N GLU A 136 -7.98 -6.15 -5.80
CA GLU A 136 -8.92 -5.68 -6.82
C GLU A 136 -9.39 -6.78 -7.77
N GLU A 137 -8.54 -7.78 -8.01
CA GLU A 137 -8.83 -8.92 -8.87
C GLU A 137 -9.95 -9.81 -8.31
N ILE A 138 -10.18 -9.80 -6.99
CA ILE A 138 -11.31 -10.54 -6.39
C ILE A 138 -12.66 -9.95 -6.85
N LEU A 139 -12.77 -8.63 -6.93
CA LEU A 139 -13.98 -8.00 -7.47
C LEU A 139 -14.16 -8.32 -8.96
N ASP A 140 -13.07 -8.33 -9.73
CA ASP A 140 -13.11 -8.69 -11.14
C ASP A 140 -13.57 -10.16 -11.32
N LYS A 141 -13.14 -11.08 -10.45
CA LYS A 141 -13.64 -12.48 -10.43
C LYS A 141 -15.15 -12.58 -10.12
N TYR A 142 -15.68 -11.72 -9.24
CA TYR A 142 -17.14 -11.67 -9.03
C TYR A 142 -17.88 -11.16 -10.27
N ILE A 143 -17.33 -10.13 -10.94
CA ILE A 143 -17.90 -9.59 -12.18
C ILE A 143 -17.94 -10.68 -13.26
N GLU A 144 -16.85 -11.41 -13.42
CA GLU A 144 -16.76 -12.53 -14.36
C GLU A 144 -17.72 -13.69 -13.98
N LYS A 145 -17.69 -14.15 -12.71
CA LYS A 145 -18.50 -15.25 -12.17
C LYS A 145 -20.00 -15.06 -12.44
N PHE A 146 -20.47 -13.82 -12.34
CA PHE A 146 -21.88 -13.50 -12.49
C PHE A 146 -22.21 -12.81 -13.82
N ALA A 147 -21.24 -12.69 -14.74
CA ALA A 147 -21.38 -12.01 -16.04
C ALA A 147 -21.96 -10.58 -15.88
N PHE A 148 -21.49 -9.83 -14.89
CA PHE A 148 -21.96 -8.48 -14.65
C PHE A 148 -21.41 -7.47 -15.67
N GLY A 149 -22.16 -6.38 -15.90
CA GLY A 149 -21.66 -5.21 -16.61
C GLY A 149 -20.57 -4.45 -15.84
N SER A 150 -19.79 -3.65 -16.56
CA SER A 150 -18.66 -2.89 -15.99
C SER A 150 -19.08 -1.85 -14.94
N GLU A 151 -20.33 -1.39 -14.97
CA GLU A 151 -20.90 -0.42 -14.02
C GLU A 151 -20.92 -0.96 -12.58
N ILE A 152 -21.02 -2.27 -12.39
CA ILE A 152 -21.06 -2.91 -11.06
C ILE A 152 -19.78 -2.61 -10.27
N LYS A 153 -18.62 -2.59 -10.94
CA LYS A 153 -17.33 -2.22 -10.30
C LYS A 153 -17.41 -0.80 -9.71
N GLY A 154 -18.00 0.15 -10.45
CA GLY A 154 -18.22 1.51 -9.98
C GLY A 154 -19.13 1.56 -8.75
N TYR A 155 -20.27 0.87 -8.77
CA TYR A 155 -21.20 0.85 -7.63
C TYR A 155 -20.59 0.27 -6.36
N VAL A 156 -19.74 -0.76 -6.49
CA VAL A 156 -19.02 -1.35 -5.35
C VAL A 156 -18.02 -0.35 -4.78
N ILE A 157 -17.17 0.26 -5.62
CA ILE A 157 -16.14 1.22 -5.22
C ILE A 157 -16.77 2.43 -4.52
N GLU A 158 -17.87 2.94 -5.04
CA GLU A 158 -18.61 4.09 -4.50
C GLU A 158 -19.50 3.71 -3.30
N LYS A 159 -19.55 2.43 -2.91
CA LYS A 159 -20.46 1.89 -1.88
C LYS A 159 -21.94 2.21 -2.15
N ASN A 160 -22.31 2.28 -3.43
CA ASN A 160 -23.67 2.60 -3.88
C ASN A 160 -24.54 1.34 -3.90
N LEU A 161 -24.92 0.86 -2.70
CA LEU A 161 -25.79 -0.31 -2.55
C LEU A 161 -27.18 -0.11 -3.20
N SER A 162 -27.66 1.13 -3.29
CA SER A 162 -28.94 1.41 -3.95
C SER A 162 -28.88 1.09 -5.43
N ALA A 163 -27.88 1.64 -6.15
CA ALA A 163 -27.68 1.35 -7.57
C ALA A 163 -27.40 -0.13 -7.80
N LEU A 164 -26.55 -0.74 -6.98
CA LEU A 164 -26.26 -2.18 -7.05
C LEU A 164 -27.54 -3.01 -6.95
N GLY A 165 -28.37 -2.75 -5.94
CA GLY A 165 -29.63 -3.49 -5.73
C GLY A 165 -30.68 -3.25 -6.82
N HIS A 166 -30.69 -2.09 -7.46
CA HIS A 166 -31.54 -1.83 -8.63
C HIS A 166 -31.10 -2.62 -9.85
N THR A 167 -29.78 -2.76 -10.05
CA THR A 167 -29.23 -3.40 -11.26
C THR A 167 -29.24 -4.92 -11.17
N ILE A 168 -28.84 -5.52 -10.05
CA ILE A 168 -28.73 -6.99 -9.95
C ILE A 168 -29.80 -7.64 -9.06
N GLY A 169 -30.65 -6.85 -8.41
CA GLY A 169 -31.65 -7.33 -7.46
C GLY A 169 -31.08 -7.50 -6.03
N LYS A 170 -31.92 -7.13 -5.03
CA LYS A 170 -31.51 -7.22 -3.62
C LYS A 170 -31.39 -8.66 -3.10
N ASP A 171 -32.05 -9.62 -3.75
CA ASP A 171 -31.97 -11.05 -3.44
C ASP A 171 -30.78 -11.73 -4.05
N HIS A 172 -30.03 -11.05 -4.93
CA HIS A 172 -28.85 -11.60 -5.56
C HIS A 172 -27.73 -11.82 -4.52
N TYR A 173 -27.05 -12.96 -4.58
CA TYR A 173 -25.98 -13.34 -3.65
C TYR A 173 -24.90 -12.24 -3.47
N PHE A 174 -24.44 -11.64 -4.58
CA PHE A 174 -23.42 -10.60 -4.53
C PHE A 174 -23.90 -9.33 -3.85
N TYR A 175 -25.19 -8.93 -4.04
CA TYR A 175 -25.76 -7.83 -3.27
C TYR A 175 -25.79 -8.14 -1.78
N GLN A 176 -26.20 -9.35 -1.39
CA GLN A 176 -26.24 -9.78 0.01
C GLN A 176 -24.85 -9.78 0.65
N LEU A 177 -23.80 -10.17 -0.10
CA LEU A 177 -22.41 -10.08 0.33
C LEU A 177 -22.02 -8.62 0.59
N MET A 178 -22.28 -7.72 -0.38
CA MET A 178 -21.90 -6.30 -0.26
C MET A 178 -22.69 -5.54 0.79
N ALA A 179 -23.92 -5.96 1.10
CA ALA A 179 -24.76 -5.39 2.14
C ALA A 179 -24.35 -5.81 3.57
N LYS A 180 -23.52 -6.85 3.72
CA LYS A 180 -23.01 -7.25 5.03
C LYS A 180 -21.96 -6.28 5.56
N PRO A 181 -21.80 -6.20 6.89
CA PRO A 181 -20.65 -5.51 7.49
C PRO A 181 -19.33 -6.04 6.90
N VAL A 182 -18.40 -5.14 6.62
CA VAL A 182 -17.09 -5.52 6.03
C VAL A 182 -16.33 -6.55 6.88
N SER A 183 -16.59 -6.59 8.18
CA SER A 183 -16.01 -7.61 9.09
C SER A 183 -16.48 -9.04 8.82
N GLU A 184 -17.58 -9.21 8.07
CA GLU A 184 -18.15 -10.52 7.73
C GLU A 184 -17.84 -10.93 6.26
N GLN A 185 -17.28 -10.03 5.46
CA GLN A 185 -17.02 -10.29 4.04
C GLN A 185 -15.94 -11.34 3.83
N PHE A 186 -14.90 -11.39 4.68
CA PHE A 186 -13.77 -12.31 4.54
C PHE A 186 -14.21 -13.77 4.41
N ASP A 187 -15.08 -14.26 5.29
CA ASP A 187 -15.49 -15.67 5.28
C ASP A 187 -16.28 -16.06 4.02
N LEU A 188 -17.08 -15.13 3.49
CA LEU A 188 -17.83 -15.33 2.26
C LEU A 188 -16.91 -15.34 1.04
N VAL A 189 -15.98 -14.40 0.97
CA VAL A 189 -14.98 -14.33 -0.10
C VAL A 189 -14.07 -15.57 -0.06
N LYS A 190 -13.64 -15.99 1.14
CA LYS A 190 -12.88 -17.22 1.34
C LYS A 190 -13.63 -18.47 0.84
N LYS A 191 -14.93 -18.55 1.09
CA LYS A 191 -15.76 -19.65 0.58
C LYS A 191 -15.83 -19.66 -0.95
N ASP A 192 -15.86 -18.49 -1.58
CA ASP A 192 -16.00 -18.36 -3.04
C ASP A 192 -14.67 -18.53 -3.78
N PHE A 193 -13.55 -18.02 -3.22
CA PHE A 193 -12.26 -17.88 -3.90
C PHE A 193 -11.05 -18.24 -3.04
N GLY A 194 -11.24 -18.97 -1.92
CA GLY A 194 -10.17 -19.25 -0.95
C GLY A 194 -8.92 -19.91 -1.54
N ASP A 195 -9.08 -20.73 -2.56
CA ASP A 195 -7.97 -21.47 -3.20
C ASP A 195 -7.31 -20.69 -4.36
N THR A 196 -7.64 -19.43 -4.55
CA THR A 196 -7.08 -18.61 -5.64
C THR A 196 -5.82 -17.85 -5.21
N ASN A 197 -4.97 -17.50 -6.18
CA ASN A 197 -3.74 -16.75 -5.93
C ASN A 197 -4.01 -15.37 -5.31
N GLU A 198 -5.13 -14.74 -5.67
CA GLU A 198 -5.53 -13.43 -5.17
C GLU A 198 -5.82 -13.44 -3.66
N MET A 199 -6.17 -14.61 -3.11
CA MET A 199 -6.39 -14.81 -1.68
C MET A 199 -5.13 -15.22 -0.92
N ALA A 200 -4.06 -15.65 -1.59
CA ALA A 200 -2.90 -16.26 -0.95
C ALA A 200 -2.23 -15.36 0.10
N VAL A 201 -1.93 -14.11 -0.24
CA VAL A 201 -1.32 -13.15 0.71
C VAL A 201 -2.30 -12.77 1.82
N ILE A 202 -3.60 -12.68 1.51
CA ILE A 202 -4.66 -12.33 2.49
C ILE A 202 -4.77 -13.44 3.55
N HIS A 203 -4.67 -14.71 3.17
CA HIS A 203 -4.68 -15.84 4.11
C HIS A 203 -3.47 -15.82 5.03
N LEU A 204 -2.27 -15.70 4.48
CA LEU A 204 -1.04 -15.63 5.26
C LEU A 204 -1.06 -14.46 6.26
N LEU A 205 -1.51 -13.28 5.79
CA LEU A 205 -1.64 -12.12 6.65
C LEU A 205 -2.69 -12.32 7.74
N LYS A 206 -3.81 -12.97 7.43
CA LYS A 206 -4.86 -13.28 8.41
C LYS A 206 -4.31 -14.14 9.55
N GLU A 207 -3.56 -15.20 9.24
CA GLU A 207 -2.92 -16.08 10.22
C GLU A 207 -1.92 -15.34 11.12
N THR A 208 -1.09 -14.45 10.51
CA THR A 208 -0.14 -13.60 11.25
C THR A 208 -0.87 -12.66 12.21
N LEU A 209 -1.94 -12.00 11.77
CA LEU A 209 -2.68 -11.02 12.54
C LEU A 209 -3.52 -11.65 13.68
N GLU A 210 -4.02 -12.87 13.47
CA GLU A 210 -4.69 -13.62 14.54
C GLU A 210 -3.75 -13.91 15.72
N LYS A 211 -2.51 -14.32 15.44
CA LYS A 211 -1.48 -14.52 16.49
C LYS A 211 -1.15 -13.24 17.26
N ARG A 212 -1.31 -12.07 16.63
CA ARG A 212 -1.06 -10.73 17.20
C ARG A 212 -2.31 -10.12 17.85
N ASN A 213 -3.45 -10.80 17.80
CA ASN A 213 -4.74 -10.25 18.24
C ASN A 213 -5.09 -8.93 17.52
N THR A 214 -4.66 -8.77 16.27
CA THR A 214 -4.92 -7.61 15.43
C THR A 214 -6.04 -7.93 14.44
N LYS A 215 -7.01 -7.05 14.31
CA LYS A 215 -8.15 -7.24 13.41
C LYS A 215 -7.75 -7.08 11.95
N MET A 216 -8.06 -8.07 11.11
CA MET A 216 -8.05 -7.91 9.65
C MET A 216 -9.45 -7.61 9.13
N VAL A 217 -9.55 -6.68 8.19
CA VAL A 217 -10.80 -6.33 7.50
C VAL A 217 -10.57 -6.43 6.00
N LEU A 218 -11.23 -7.37 5.34
CA LEU A 218 -11.31 -7.43 3.88
C LEU A 218 -12.48 -6.57 3.42
N ASP A 219 -12.21 -5.52 2.64
CA ASP A 219 -13.23 -4.62 2.09
C ASP A 219 -13.10 -4.55 0.57
N LEU A 220 -13.99 -5.19 -0.16
CA LEU A 220 -13.98 -5.23 -1.62
C LEU A 220 -14.16 -3.87 -2.28
N SER A 221 -14.66 -2.86 -1.54
CA SER A 221 -14.77 -1.49 -2.01
C SER A 221 -13.54 -0.63 -1.75
N PHE A 222 -12.62 -1.14 -0.91
CA PHE A 222 -11.42 -0.41 -0.53
C PHE A 222 -10.44 -0.28 -1.69
N ARG A 223 -9.96 0.95 -1.94
CA ARG A 223 -9.03 1.26 -3.01
C ARG A 223 -7.87 2.08 -2.50
N SER A 224 -6.73 1.88 -3.13
CA SER A 224 -5.60 2.78 -2.94
C SER A 224 -5.93 4.19 -3.45
N PRO A 225 -5.48 5.24 -2.76
CA PRO A 225 -5.51 6.59 -3.31
C PRO A 225 -4.56 6.76 -4.52
N GLN A 226 -3.59 5.87 -4.67
CA GLN A 226 -2.64 5.86 -5.78
C GLN A 226 -3.17 4.97 -6.90
N LYS A 227 -3.31 5.53 -8.11
CA LYS A 227 -3.91 4.83 -9.27
C LYS A 227 -3.04 3.72 -9.86
N TYR A 228 -1.75 3.68 -9.52
CA TYR A 228 -0.84 2.67 -10.06
C TYR A 228 -0.93 1.31 -9.37
N TYR A 229 -1.56 1.22 -8.19
CA TYR A 229 -1.77 -0.07 -7.53
C TYR A 229 -2.78 -0.93 -8.31
N ASN A 230 -2.43 -2.20 -8.45
CA ASN A 230 -3.28 -3.25 -9.01
C ASN A 230 -3.07 -4.55 -8.24
N GLY A 231 -4.11 -5.31 -7.99
CA GLY A 231 -4.04 -6.50 -7.17
C GLY A 231 -4.16 -6.20 -5.68
N PHE A 232 -3.31 -6.84 -4.87
CA PHE A 232 -3.35 -6.71 -3.40
C PHE A 232 -2.93 -5.32 -2.93
N TYR A 233 -3.69 -4.76 -1.98
CA TYR A 233 -3.41 -3.48 -1.33
C TYR A 233 -3.86 -3.52 0.14
N PHE A 234 -3.12 -2.83 1.02
CA PHE A 234 -3.45 -2.76 2.44
C PHE A 234 -3.10 -1.42 3.09
N GLN A 235 -3.74 -1.16 4.23
CA GLN A 235 -3.41 -0.07 5.15
C GLN A 235 -3.42 -0.56 6.59
N ALA A 236 -2.39 -0.19 7.38
CA ALA A 236 -2.23 -0.59 8.76
C ALA A 236 -2.44 0.61 9.71
N PHE A 237 -3.29 0.41 10.73
CA PHE A 237 -3.71 1.45 11.66
C PHE A 237 -3.34 1.10 13.09
N LEU A 238 -2.58 1.97 13.76
CA LEU A 238 -2.31 1.88 15.20
C LEU A 238 -3.55 2.26 16.02
N GLN A 239 -3.61 1.77 17.26
CA GLN A 239 -4.63 2.20 18.20
C GLN A 239 -4.60 3.71 18.42
N GLY A 240 -5.77 4.34 18.40
CA GLY A 240 -5.91 5.78 18.57
C GLY A 240 -5.61 6.63 17.33
N ASN A 241 -5.14 6.04 16.23
CA ASN A 241 -4.85 6.75 14.99
C ASN A 241 -5.93 6.55 13.92
N SER A 242 -6.43 7.63 13.36
CA SER A 242 -7.38 7.61 12.23
C SER A 242 -6.71 7.54 10.86
N LYS A 243 -5.38 7.70 10.80
CA LYS A 243 -4.60 7.61 9.56
C LYS A 243 -3.71 6.37 9.60
N PRO A 244 -3.49 5.70 8.46
CA PRO A 244 -2.59 4.57 8.42
C PRO A 244 -1.16 5.02 8.74
N ILE A 245 -0.43 4.20 9.51
CA ILE A 245 0.97 4.42 9.82
C ILE A 245 1.85 3.96 8.65
N PHE A 246 1.48 2.87 8.01
CA PHE A 246 2.06 2.43 6.76
C PHE A 246 1.00 1.79 5.86
N SER A 247 1.31 1.75 4.58
CA SER A 247 0.46 1.14 3.56
C SER A 247 1.32 0.59 2.44
N GLY A 248 0.76 -0.31 1.67
CA GLY A 248 1.47 -0.88 0.54
C GLY A 248 0.57 -1.74 -0.33
N GLY A 249 1.13 -2.24 -1.41
CA GLY A 249 0.38 -3.09 -2.32
C GLY A 249 1.16 -3.44 -3.58
N GLN A 250 0.51 -4.22 -4.42
CA GLN A 250 1.04 -4.62 -5.72
C GLN A 250 0.80 -3.54 -6.77
N TYR A 251 1.74 -3.41 -7.69
CA TYR A 251 1.67 -2.50 -8.82
C TYR A 251 2.51 -3.03 -10.00
N ALA A 252 2.46 -2.34 -11.14
CA ALA A 252 3.22 -2.59 -12.37
C ALA A 252 3.96 -3.96 -12.46
N ASN A 253 3.40 -4.90 -13.20
CA ASN A 253 4.04 -6.21 -13.48
C ASN A 253 4.37 -7.08 -12.26
N GLY A 254 3.58 -6.95 -11.18
CA GLY A 254 3.75 -7.78 -9.98
C GLY A 254 4.73 -7.23 -8.95
N TRP A 255 5.18 -5.99 -9.04
CA TRP A 255 5.94 -5.34 -7.99
C TRP A 255 5.09 -5.15 -6.73
N PHE A 256 5.76 -5.08 -5.59
CA PHE A 256 5.12 -4.83 -4.31
C PHE A 256 5.93 -3.83 -3.49
N GLY A 257 5.27 -2.79 -2.98
CA GLY A 257 5.93 -1.77 -2.16
C GLY A 257 5.19 -1.50 -0.85
N ILE A 258 5.95 -1.09 0.16
CA ILE A 258 5.45 -0.59 1.44
C ILE A 258 6.06 0.78 1.72
N GLY A 259 5.20 1.76 2.02
CA GLY A 259 5.62 3.08 2.46
C GLY A 259 5.22 3.36 3.90
N LEU A 260 6.19 3.73 4.73
CA LEU A 260 6.07 4.08 6.14
C LEU A 260 6.37 5.57 6.33
N ASN A 261 5.42 6.32 6.89
CA ASN A 261 5.61 7.75 7.12
C ASN A 261 6.22 8.00 8.50
N LEU A 262 7.52 8.34 8.53
CA LEU A 262 8.26 8.61 9.77
C LEU A 262 8.03 10.03 10.33
N SER A 263 7.30 10.89 9.61
CA SER A 263 7.00 12.26 10.06
C SER A 263 5.63 12.39 10.75
N LYS A 264 4.82 11.33 10.79
CA LYS A 264 3.45 11.37 11.31
C LYS A 264 3.19 10.29 12.34
N GLY A 265 2.54 10.74 13.39
CA GLY A 265 1.71 10.05 14.37
C GLY A 265 2.07 8.63 14.79
N GLY A 266 2.48 8.46 16.02
CA GLY A 266 2.76 7.20 16.66
C GLY A 266 4.23 6.98 17.00
N PHE A 267 5.16 7.62 16.28
CA PHE A 267 6.59 7.52 16.55
C PHE A 267 7.17 8.75 17.28
N LEU A 268 6.52 9.90 17.15
CA LEU A 268 7.10 11.19 17.57
C LEU A 268 6.08 12.01 18.36
#